data_d9bb129360a3dc90a867cb3f011ddcae
#
_entry.id   d9bb129360a3dc90a867cb3f011ddcae
#
_cell.length_a   1.000
_cell.length_b   1.000
_cell.length_c   1.000
_cell.angle_alpha   90.00
_cell.angle_beta   90.00
_cell.angle_gamma   90.00
#
_symmetry.space_group_name_H-M   'P 1'
#
loop_
_entity.id
_entity.type
_entity.pdbx_description
1 polymer ?
#
loop_
_entity_poly.entity_id
_entity_poly.type
_entity_poly.pdbx_seq_one_letter_code
_entity_poly.pdbx_strand_id
1 'polypeptide(L)'
;MELIVDANILVAGFLRAAVTRELLLDERLTLWMPEYALLETQRILTTPRIQRKFGTLSSEHIKLALAAMTSRIQVLPETTYRTNLPEAKKCTPDPADVPYVALARHLNIPIWSNDALLKAQDRVVVYTTQEVLDRL
;
A
#
# COMPACT_ATOMS: atom_id res chain seq x y z
N MET A 1 -10.17 -12.11 -4.24
CA MET A 1 -10.20 -11.13 -3.13
C MET A 1 -9.63 -9.80 -3.61
N GLU A 2 -10.35 -8.73 -3.43
CA GLU A 2 -9.92 -7.38 -3.85
C GLU A 2 -9.39 -6.58 -2.67
N LEU A 3 -8.25 -5.93 -2.84
CA LEU A 3 -7.58 -5.19 -1.77
C LEU A 3 -6.92 -3.90 -2.30
N ILE A 4 -6.95 -2.85 -1.46
CA ILE A 4 -6.12 -1.65 -1.64
C ILE A 4 -4.78 -1.91 -0.94
N VAL A 5 -3.68 -1.76 -1.64
CA VAL A 5 -2.33 -2.01 -1.09
C VAL A 5 -1.73 -0.72 -0.52
N ASP A 6 -1.32 -0.77 0.75
CA ASP A 6 -0.60 0.32 1.41
C ASP A 6 0.88 0.31 1.01
N ALA A 7 1.51 1.48 0.96
CA ALA A 7 2.93 1.65 0.65
C ALA A 7 3.83 0.80 1.56
N ASN A 8 3.49 0.64 2.83
CA ASN A 8 4.28 -0.18 3.76
C ASN A 8 4.33 -1.65 3.35
N ILE A 9 3.32 -2.16 2.66
CA ILE A 9 3.33 -3.51 2.08
C ILE A 9 4.37 -3.58 0.96
N LEU A 10 4.43 -2.58 0.09
CA LEU A 10 5.43 -2.53 -0.97
C LEU A 10 6.84 -2.43 -0.41
N VAL A 11 7.03 -1.61 0.62
CA VAL A 11 8.33 -1.48 1.32
C VAL A 11 8.75 -2.83 1.90
N ALA A 12 7.84 -3.52 2.60
CA ALA A 12 8.13 -4.83 3.17
C ALA A 12 8.50 -5.86 2.10
N GLY A 13 7.75 -5.89 1.00
CA GLY A 13 8.03 -6.76 -0.13
C GLY A 13 9.36 -6.48 -0.80
N PHE A 14 9.73 -5.20 -0.90
CA PHE A 14 11.02 -4.78 -1.46
C PHE A 14 12.20 -5.22 -0.58
N LEU A 15 12.09 -5.01 0.74
CA LEU A 15 13.24 -5.18 1.65
C LEU A 15 13.51 -6.63 2.05
N ARG A 16 12.49 -7.38 2.52
CA ARG A 16 12.74 -8.70 3.10
C ARG A 16 11.61 -9.73 2.98
N ALA A 17 10.37 -9.28 2.94
CA ALA A 17 9.24 -10.19 3.15
C ALA A 17 8.91 -10.99 1.88
N ALA A 18 9.51 -12.17 1.74
CA ALA A 18 9.26 -13.06 0.60
C ALA A 18 7.76 -13.40 0.46
N VAL A 19 7.08 -13.68 1.57
CA VAL A 19 5.63 -13.97 1.58
C VAL A 19 4.84 -12.79 1.03
N THR A 20 5.20 -11.56 1.41
CA THR A 20 4.55 -10.36 0.89
C THR A 20 4.75 -10.23 -0.63
N ARG A 21 5.97 -10.48 -1.14
CA ARG A 21 6.22 -10.47 -2.59
C ARG A 21 5.39 -11.52 -3.32
N GLU A 22 5.29 -12.71 -2.76
CA GLU A 22 4.48 -13.77 -3.34
C GLU A 22 3.00 -13.38 -3.40
N LEU A 23 2.48 -12.79 -2.34
CA LEU A 23 1.09 -12.31 -2.31
C LEU A 23 0.83 -11.18 -3.31
N LEU A 24 1.79 -10.27 -3.50
CA LEU A 24 1.66 -9.19 -4.48
C LEU A 24 1.51 -9.72 -5.92
N LEU A 25 1.98 -10.93 -6.17
CA LEU A 25 1.92 -11.59 -7.48
C LEU A 25 0.90 -12.73 -7.53
N ASP A 26 0.16 -12.95 -6.46
CA ASP A 26 -0.80 -14.06 -6.36
C ASP A 26 -2.06 -13.79 -7.19
N GLU A 27 -2.38 -14.72 -8.07
CA GLU A 27 -3.53 -14.60 -8.98
C GLU A 27 -4.88 -14.58 -8.26
N ARG A 28 -4.94 -15.05 -7.02
CA ARG A 28 -6.16 -15.04 -6.21
C ARG A 28 -6.51 -13.66 -5.68
N LEU A 29 -5.58 -12.70 -5.78
CA LEU A 29 -5.76 -11.33 -5.34
C LEU A 29 -5.92 -10.39 -6.52
N THR A 30 -6.91 -9.49 -6.44
CA THR A 30 -7.06 -8.35 -7.34
C THR A 30 -6.66 -7.11 -6.55
N LEU A 31 -5.55 -6.50 -6.93
CA LEU A 31 -4.91 -5.45 -6.15
C LEU A 31 -5.03 -4.08 -6.82
N TRP A 32 -5.26 -3.08 -5.99
CA TRP A 32 -5.42 -1.68 -6.38
C TRP A 32 -4.56 -0.82 -5.48
N MET A 33 -4.13 0.35 -5.96
CA MET A 33 -3.49 1.34 -5.09
C MET A 33 -3.65 2.75 -5.67
N PRO A 34 -3.63 3.79 -4.83
CA PRO A 34 -3.55 5.14 -5.33
C PRO A 34 -2.14 5.40 -5.87
N GLU A 35 -2.04 6.24 -6.89
CA GLU A 35 -0.75 6.65 -7.47
C GLU A 35 0.20 7.20 -6.41
N TYR A 36 -0.34 7.86 -5.38
CA TYR A 36 0.38 8.33 -4.21
C TYR A 36 1.24 7.24 -3.56
N ALA A 37 0.80 5.97 -3.58
CA ALA A 37 1.52 4.86 -2.95
C ALA A 37 2.90 4.62 -3.55
N LEU A 38 3.07 4.84 -4.86
CA LEU A 38 4.37 4.69 -5.51
C LEU A 38 5.35 5.76 -5.04
N LEU A 39 4.89 7.01 -4.96
CA LEU A 39 5.71 8.13 -4.47
C LEU A 39 6.08 7.94 -3.01
N GLU A 40 5.14 7.51 -2.19
CA GLU A 40 5.37 7.25 -0.77
C GLU A 40 6.39 6.13 -0.58
N THR A 41 6.27 5.04 -1.34
CA THR A 41 7.20 3.91 -1.28
C THR A 41 8.61 4.35 -1.64
N GLN A 42 8.78 5.11 -2.72
CA GLN A 42 10.09 5.63 -3.13
C GLN A 42 10.69 6.53 -2.05
N ARG A 43 9.88 7.40 -1.45
CA ARG A 43 10.31 8.29 -0.39
C ARG A 43 10.79 7.52 0.83
N ILE A 44 10.05 6.49 1.26
CA ILE A 44 10.43 5.65 2.41
C ILE A 44 11.74 4.92 2.15
N LEU A 45 11.92 4.34 0.97
CA LEU A 45 13.12 3.58 0.61
C LEU A 45 14.38 4.44 0.52
N THR A 46 14.24 5.74 0.31
CA THR A 46 15.36 6.67 0.24
C THR A 46 15.64 7.42 1.56
N THR A 47 14.92 7.09 2.65
CA THR A 47 15.17 7.71 3.95
C THR A 47 16.53 7.28 4.50
N PRO A 48 17.21 8.15 5.30
CA PRO A 48 18.47 7.80 5.96
C PRO A 48 18.35 6.55 6.83
N ARG A 49 17.20 6.34 7.48
CA ARG A 49 16.94 5.17 8.33
C ARG A 49 17.06 3.87 7.53
N ILE A 50 16.44 3.80 6.35
CA ILE A 50 16.50 2.62 5.48
C ILE A 50 17.90 2.44 4.92
N GLN A 51 18.55 3.52 4.47
CA GLN A 51 19.91 3.46 3.92
C GLN A 51 20.93 2.97 4.94
N ARG A 52 20.79 3.37 6.21
CA ARG A 52 21.68 2.87 7.28
C ARG A 52 21.53 1.40 7.53
N LYS A 53 20.30 0.86 7.41
CA LYS A 53 20.02 -0.54 7.72
C LYS A 53 20.28 -1.47 6.52
N PHE A 54 19.98 -1.04 5.31
CA PHE A 54 19.99 -1.88 4.10
C PHE A 54 20.99 -1.42 3.04
N GLY A 55 21.77 -0.36 3.30
CA GLY A 55 22.67 0.25 2.33
C GLY A 55 21.96 1.25 1.42
N THR A 56 22.75 1.97 0.63
CA THR A 56 22.24 2.92 -0.34
C THR A 56 21.65 2.20 -1.54
N LEU A 57 20.34 2.42 -1.79
CA LEU A 57 19.66 1.83 -2.94
C LEU A 57 19.66 2.82 -4.09
N SER A 58 20.06 2.36 -5.29
CA SER A 58 20.02 3.21 -6.48
C SER A 58 18.57 3.46 -6.91
N SER A 59 18.32 4.66 -7.44
CA SER A 59 16.99 5.04 -7.97
C SER A 59 16.52 4.06 -9.06
N GLU A 60 17.43 3.62 -9.93
CA GLU A 60 17.11 2.65 -10.99
C GLU A 60 16.73 1.29 -10.46
N HIS A 61 17.45 0.79 -9.44
CA HIS A 61 17.13 -0.47 -8.80
C HIS A 61 15.74 -0.42 -8.15
N ILE A 62 15.46 0.67 -7.43
CA ILE A 62 14.13 0.87 -6.81
C ILE A 62 13.03 0.85 -7.87
N LYS A 63 13.19 1.60 -8.96
CA LYS A 63 12.21 1.67 -10.04
C LYS A 63 11.93 0.31 -10.68
N LEU A 64 12.99 -0.44 -10.99
CA LEU A 64 12.85 -1.75 -11.61
C LEU A 64 12.17 -2.76 -10.68
N ALA A 65 12.56 -2.79 -9.41
CA ALA A 65 11.95 -3.69 -8.44
C ALA A 65 10.48 -3.34 -8.17
N LEU A 66 10.15 -2.05 -8.05
CA LEU A 66 8.77 -1.62 -7.89
C LEU A 66 7.92 -1.96 -9.10
N ALA A 67 8.45 -1.75 -10.31
CA ALA A 67 7.73 -2.12 -11.53
C ALA A 67 7.38 -3.61 -11.55
N ALA A 68 8.31 -4.47 -11.15
CA ALA A 68 8.09 -5.91 -11.06
C ALA A 68 7.03 -6.26 -10.00
N MET A 69 7.16 -5.71 -8.79
CA MET A 69 6.23 -6.02 -7.68
C MET A 69 4.83 -5.48 -7.91
N THR A 70 4.69 -4.38 -8.64
CA THR A 70 3.39 -3.75 -8.91
C THR A 70 2.79 -4.14 -10.26
N SER A 71 3.40 -5.08 -10.97
CA SER A 71 2.96 -5.48 -12.32
C SER A 71 1.51 -5.96 -12.37
N ARG A 72 0.98 -6.49 -11.27
CA ARG A 72 -0.40 -6.96 -11.16
C ARG A 72 -1.31 -5.99 -10.40
N ILE A 73 -0.80 -4.84 -9.98
CA ILE A 73 -1.56 -3.85 -9.21
C ILE A 73 -2.12 -2.79 -10.15
N GLN A 74 -3.40 -2.49 -10.02
CA GLN A 74 -4.03 -1.40 -10.76
C GLN A 74 -3.81 -0.09 -10.00
N VAL A 75 -3.07 0.82 -10.61
CA VAL A 75 -2.71 2.12 -10.02
C VAL A 75 -3.70 3.17 -10.50
N LEU A 76 -4.35 3.87 -9.55
CA LEU A 76 -5.39 4.84 -9.87
C LEU A 76 -4.98 6.26 -9.48
N PRO A 77 -5.25 7.26 -10.34
CA PRO A 77 -4.93 8.65 -10.05
C PRO A 77 -5.87 9.25 -9.02
N GLU A 78 -5.46 10.36 -8.39
CA GLU A 78 -6.26 11.07 -7.39
C GLU A 78 -7.65 11.46 -7.91
N THR A 79 -7.78 11.76 -9.20
CA THR A 79 -9.07 12.09 -9.81
C THR A 79 -10.13 11.02 -9.59
N THR A 80 -9.71 9.76 -9.43
CA THR A 80 -10.62 8.63 -9.19
C THR A 80 -11.35 8.75 -7.85
N TYR A 81 -10.65 9.16 -6.78
CA TYR A 81 -11.19 9.17 -5.40
C TYR A 81 -11.26 10.57 -4.79
N ARG A 82 -11.08 11.62 -5.59
CA ARG A 82 -11.04 13.02 -5.09
C ARG A 82 -12.29 13.39 -4.29
N THR A 83 -13.46 12.96 -4.73
CA THR A 83 -14.71 13.24 -4.04
C THR A 83 -14.81 12.58 -2.66
N ASN A 84 -14.01 11.55 -2.40
CA ASN A 84 -13.98 10.83 -1.13
C ASN A 84 -12.97 11.40 -0.13
N LEU A 85 -12.10 12.33 -0.55
CA LEU A 85 -11.06 12.89 0.32
C LEU A 85 -11.60 13.63 1.54
N PRO A 86 -12.64 14.50 1.45
CA PRO A 86 -13.14 15.21 2.62
C PRO A 86 -13.62 14.28 3.75
N GLU A 87 -14.38 13.23 3.41
CA GLU A 87 -14.85 12.26 4.40
C GLU A 87 -13.71 11.40 4.94
N ALA A 88 -12.77 11.00 4.09
CA ALA A 88 -11.61 10.23 4.51
C ALA A 88 -10.74 11.01 5.51
N LYS A 89 -10.56 12.31 5.31
CA LYS A 89 -9.82 13.17 6.26
C LYS A 89 -10.44 13.18 7.65
N LYS A 90 -11.77 13.12 7.76
CA LYS A 90 -12.47 13.16 9.04
C LYS A 90 -12.26 11.89 9.88
N CYS A 91 -12.04 10.74 9.25
CA CYS A 91 -11.97 9.46 9.93
C CYS A 91 -10.57 8.85 9.98
N THR A 92 -9.57 9.50 9.37
CA THR A 92 -8.22 8.95 9.24
C THR A 92 -7.26 9.72 10.15
N PRO A 93 -6.70 9.05 11.21
CA PRO A 93 -5.81 9.72 12.17
C PRO A 93 -4.54 10.30 11.55
N ASP A 94 -3.90 9.58 10.62
CA ASP A 94 -2.69 10.04 9.94
C ASP A 94 -3.04 10.59 8.55
N PRO A 95 -2.72 11.87 8.27
CA PRO A 95 -2.98 12.46 6.95
C PRO A 95 -2.36 11.67 5.77
N ALA A 96 -1.25 10.99 6.00
CA ALA A 96 -0.59 10.18 4.96
C ALA A 96 -1.45 8.98 4.53
N ASP A 97 -2.37 8.53 5.38
CA ASP A 97 -3.25 7.39 5.07
C ASP A 97 -4.53 7.78 4.35
N VAL A 98 -4.82 9.08 4.25
CA VAL A 98 -6.06 9.58 3.65
C VAL A 98 -6.29 9.06 2.22
N PRO A 99 -5.30 9.05 1.31
CA PRO A 99 -5.52 8.53 -0.04
C PRO A 99 -5.97 7.07 -0.08
N TYR A 100 -5.45 6.22 0.81
CA TYR A 100 -5.82 4.80 0.89
C TYR A 100 -7.27 4.63 1.35
N VAL A 101 -7.66 5.35 2.39
CA VAL A 101 -9.03 5.31 2.92
C VAL A 101 -10.02 5.87 1.88
N ALA A 102 -9.67 6.96 1.21
CA ALA A 102 -10.51 7.55 0.18
C ALA A 102 -10.74 6.57 -0.98
N LEU A 103 -9.69 5.93 -1.47
CA LEU A 103 -9.80 4.95 -2.55
C LEU A 103 -10.59 3.72 -2.12
N ALA A 104 -10.34 3.22 -0.91
CA ALA A 104 -11.06 2.07 -0.38
C ALA A 104 -12.57 2.35 -0.26
N ARG A 105 -12.95 3.55 0.15
CA ARG A 105 -14.35 3.96 0.21
C ARG A 105 -14.95 4.09 -1.18
N HIS A 106 -14.21 4.64 -2.12
CA HIS A 106 -14.67 4.80 -3.50
C HIS A 106 -14.97 3.45 -4.16
N LEU A 107 -14.07 2.49 -4.01
CA LEU A 107 -14.22 1.16 -4.60
C LEU A 107 -15.01 0.19 -3.72
N ASN A 108 -15.25 0.55 -2.44
CA ASN A 108 -15.90 -0.28 -1.45
C ASN A 108 -15.19 -1.63 -1.26
N ILE A 109 -13.87 -1.58 -1.09
CA ILE A 109 -13.03 -2.74 -0.84
C ILE A 109 -12.08 -2.49 0.33
N PRO A 110 -11.63 -3.56 1.04
CA PRO A 110 -10.74 -3.42 2.19
C PRO A 110 -9.31 -3.02 1.79
N ILE A 111 -8.55 -2.54 2.79
CA ILE A 111 -7.14 -2.20 2.66
C ILE A 111 -6.29 -3.34 3.20
N TRP A 112 -5.19 -3.63 2.53
CA TRP A 112 -4.13 -4.51 3.02
C TRP A 112 -3.01 -3.64 3.58
N SER A 113 -2.86 -3.66 4.91
CA SER A 113 -1.84 -2.88 5.63
C SER A 113 -1.52 -3.53 6.96
N ASN A 114 -0.25 -3.46 7.38
CA ASN A 114 0.17 -3.87 8.71
C ASN A 114 0.28 -2.69 9.69
N ASP A 115 -0.15 -1.49 9.28
CA ASP A 115 -0.14 -0.29 10.13
C ASP A 115 -1.27 -0.33 11.14
N ALA A 116 -0.91 -0.39 12.44
CA ALA A 116 -1.88 -0.44 13.53
C ALA A 116 -2.76 0.82 13.59
N LEU A 117 -2.21 1.99 13.28
CA LEU A 117 -2.96 3.23 13.30
C LEU A 117 -4.03 3.27 12.20
N LEU A 118 -3.69 2.79 11.02
CA LEU A 118 -4.66 2.67 9.92
C LEU A 118 -5.75 1.64 10.27
N LYS A 119 -5.37 0.53 10.91
CA LYS A 119 -6.32 -0.50 11.34
C LYS A 119 -7.27 0.00 12.43
N ALA A 120 -6.89 1.03 13.19
CA ALA A 120 -7.70 1.55 14.30
C ALA A 120 -8.94 2.35 13.85
N GLN A 121 -8.97 2.89 12.63
CA GLN A 121 -10.17 3.54 12.10
C GLN A 121 -11.25 2.50 11.76
N ASP A 122 -12.52 2.90 11.77
CA ASP A 122 -13.65 1.97 11.66
C ASP A 122 -14.48 2.13 10.38
N ARG A 123 -14.09 3.03 9.47
CA ARG A 123 -14.85 3.33 8.24
C ARG A 123 -14.55 2.39 7.10
N VAL A 124 -13.36 1.78 7.11
CA VAL A 124 -12.91 0.83 6.09
C VAL A 124 -12.28 -0.35 6.80
N VAL A 125 -12.53 -1.55 6.30
CA VAL A 125 -11.89 -2.76 6.81
C VAL A 125 -10.42 -2.78 6.40
N VAL A 126 -9.53 -3.08 7.35
CA VAL A 126 -8.10 -3.21 7.10
C VAL A 126 -7.66 -4.62 7.50
N TYR A 127 -7.03 -5.33 6.56
CA TYR A 127 -6.47 -6.66 6.81
C TYR A 127 -4.95 -6.58 6.91
N THR A 128 -4.38 -7.21 7.92
CA THR A 128 -2.95 -7.46 8.00
C THR A 128 -2.55 -8.53 6.99
N THR A 129 -1.24 -8.68 6.74
CA THR A 129 -0.74 -9.76 5.87
C THR A 129 -1.19 -11.13 6.35
N GLN A 130 -1.16 -11.38 7.68
CA GLN A 130 -1.64 -12.64 8.23
C GLN A 130 -3.13 -12.86 7.97
N GLU A 131 -3.93 -11.82 8.13
CA GLU A 131 -5.37 -11.90 7.86
C GLU A 131 -5.67 -12.15 6.38
N VAL A 132 -4.88 -11.60 5.47
CA VAL A 132 -5.00 -11.89 4.04
C VAL A 132 -4.69 -13.36 3.78
N LEU A 133 -3.58 -13.87 4.34
CA LEU A 133 -3.20 -15.28 4.20
C LEU A 133 -4.31 -16.21 4.71
N ASP A 134 -4.89 -15.89 5.86
CA ASP A 134 -5.93 -16.72 6.48
C ASP A 134 -7.20 -16.80 5.64
N ARG A 135 -7.42 -15.84 4.73
CA ARG A 135 -8.60 -15.78 3.85
C ARG A 135 -8.38 -16.39 2.47
N LEU A 136 -7.17 -16.78 2.14
CA LEU A 136 -6.87 -17.43 0.86
C LEU A 136 -7.00 -19.00 0.91
#